data_35b991e79558d88fddb0da332630dcd3
#
_entry.id   35b991e79558d88fddb0da332630dcd3
#
_cell.length_a   1.000
_cell.length_b   1.000
_cell.length_c   1.000
_cell.angle_alpha   90.00
_cell.angle_beta   90.00
_cell.angle_gamma   90.00
#
_symmetry.space_group_name_H-M   'P 1'
#
loop_
_entity.id
_entity.type
_entity.pdbx_description
1 polymer ?
#
loop_
_entity_poly.entity_id
_entity_poly.type
_entity_poly.pdbx_seq_one_letter_code
_entity_poly.pdbx_strand_id
1 'polypeptide(L)'
;SSMENPYTGIKFRETDLKFITKIKNLKIKKTTDKEIAKILKKGNPVARFSLEPNEFGPRALGNRSIIADPRNQDIINLINKKIKVRDFWMPFAPSILEEDAKKVMNVVKNHKNPFMTISFDVKKKYINKIPAAVHPFDKTCRPQFVSKITNPKYYNLIKEFKKITGLGVLLNTSFNLHGEPIVFSPKDAIKSFLNSGLEYLYIGDFLVTKS
;
A
#
# COMPACT_ATOMS: atom_id res chain seq x y z
N SER A 1 21.49 4.67 -16.76
CA SER A 1 20.49 3.65 -17.03
C SER A 1 19.10 4.11 -16.57
N SER A 2 18.18 4.23 -17.51
CA SER A 2 16.87 4.89 -17.39
C SER A 2 15.76 4.10 -16.70
N MET A 3 16.05 3.07 -15.92
CA MET A 3 15.04 2.19 -15.30
C MET A 3 14.89 2.35 -13.78
N GLU A 4 15.12 3.54 -13.24
CA GLU A 4 15.00 3.76 -11.79
C GLU A 4 13.60 4.20 -11.34
N ASN A 5 12.73 4.63 -12.25
CA ASN A 5 11.38 5.08 -11.93
C ASN A 5 10.31 4.09 -12.42
N PRO A 6 9.66 3.32 -11.53
CA PRO A 6 8.62 2.38 -11.89
C PRO A 6 7.26 3.04 -12.20
N TYR A 7 7.12 4.36 -12.02
CA TYR A 7 5.85 5.08 -12.15
C TYR A 7 5.79 5.85 -13.47
N THR A 8 5.35 5.19 -14.52
CA THR A 8 5.33 5.74 -15.90
C THR A 8 3.95 5.73 -16.55
N GLY A 9 2.91 5.35 -15.80
CA GLY A 9 1.55 5.26 -16.28
C GLY A 9 0.82 6.60 -16.42
N ILE A 10 -0.51 6.55 -16.52
CA ILE A 10 -1.35 7.73 -16.71
C ILE A 10 -1.48 8.53 -15.41
N LYS A 11 -1.40 9.86 -15.53
CA LYS A 11 -1.71 10.82 -14.47
C LYS A 11 -3.16 11.27 -14.59
N PHE A 12 -3.88 11.30 -13.46
CA PHE A 12 -5.24 11.81 -13.35
C PHE A 12 -5.27 13.19 -12.66
N ARG A 13 -6.39 13.90 -12.76
CA ARG A 13 -6.63 15.21 -12.14
C ARG A 13 -7.74 15.10 -11.09
N GLU A 14 -7.78 16.05 -10.14
CA GLU A 14 -8.87 16.11 -9.16
C GLU A 14 -10.25 16.24 -9.83
N THR A 15 -10.33 16.89 -10.99
CA THR A 15 -11.56 17.00 -11.76
C THR A 15 -12.13 15.64 -12.19
N ASP A 16 -11.27 14.64 -12.35
CA ASP A 16 -11.67 13.26 -12.69
C ASP A 16 -12.40 12.54 -11.53
N LEU A 17 -12.39 13.14 -10.33
CA LEU A 17 -13.06 12.62 -9.13
C LEU A 17 -14.46 13.19 -8.90
N LYS A 18 -14.91 14.21 -9.66
CA LYS A 18 -16.20 14.90 -9.45
C LYS A 18 -17.40 13.96 -9.47
N PHE A 19 -17.33 12.84 -10.22
CA PHE A 19 -18.43 11.86 -10.28
C PHE A 19 -18.71 11.19 -8.93
N ILE A 20 -17.73 11.12 -8.02
CA ILE A 20 -17.87 10.44 -6.72
C ILE A 20 -18.92 11.13 -5.86
N THR A 21 -19.04 12.45 -5.93
CA THR A 21 -20.03 13.23 -5.15
C THR A 21 -21.47 12.92 -5.52
N LYS A 22 -21.70 12.29 -6.68
CA LYS A 22 -23.03 11.90 -7.17
C LYS A 22 -23.44 10.49 -6.72
N ILE A 23 -22.57 9.75 -6.04
CA ILE A 23 -22.82 8.38 -5.61
C ILE A 23 -23.43 8.41 -4.21
N LYS A 24 -24.73 8.03 -4.09
CA LYS A 24 -25.55 8.19 -2.88
C LYS A 24 -24.99 7.53 -1.61
N ASN A 25 -24.30 6.40 -1.74
CA ASN A 25 -23.84 5.61 -0.59
C ASN A 25 -22.37 5.86 -0.25
N LEU A 26 -21.78 6.96 -0.71
CA LEU A 26 -20.42 7.34 -0.43
C LEU A 26 -20.35 8.72 0.22
N LYS A 27 -19.47 8.83 1.22
CA LYS A 27 -19.04 10.09 1.79
C LYS A 27 -17.62 10.37 1.29
N ILE A 28 -17.38 11.60 0.83
CA ILE A 28 -16.07 12.06 0.38
C ILE A 28 -15.68 13.32 1.15
N LYS A 29 -14.46 13.36 1.65
CA LYS A 29 -13.88 14.54 2.30
C LYS A 29 -12.40 14.70 1.96
N LYS A 30 -11.90 15.92 1.96
CA LYS A 30 -10.44 16.16 1.93
C LYS A 30 -9.79 15.53 3.16
N THR A 31 -8.59 14.98 2.98
CA THR A 31 -7.85 14.31 4.03
C THR A 31 -6.35 14.58 3.91
N THR A 32 -5.59 14.13 4.88
CA THR A 32 -4.13 14.26 4.94
C THR A 32 -3.50 12.89 5.17
N ASP A 33 -2.22 12.75 4.80
CA ASP A 33 -1.44 11.55 5.12
C ASP A 33 -1.45 11.22 6.62
N LYS A 34 -1.49 12.25 7.47
CA LYS A 34 -1.58 12.08 8.94
C LYS A 34 -2.89 11.41 9.38
N GLU A 35 -4.01 11.77 8.77
CA GLU A 35 -5.31 11.14 9.05
C GLU A 35 -5.33 9.68 8.56
N ILE A 36 -4.83 9.43 7.36
CA ILE A 36 -4.71 8.07 6.81
C ILE A 36 -3.79 7.21 7.68
N ALA A 37 -2.65 7.73 8.12
CA ALA A 37 -1.75 7.04 9.04
C ALA A 37 -2.44 6.62 10.35
N LYS A 38 -3.32 7.47 10.90
CA LYS A 38 -4.12 7.14 12.09
C LYS A 38 -5.11 6.00 11.83
N ILE A 39 -5.75 5.98 10.64
CA ILE A 39 -6.66 4.90 10.24
C ILE A 39 -5.91 3.58 10.15
N LEU A 40 -4.74 3.59 9.49
CA LEU A 40 -3.86 2.42 9.38
C LEU A 40 -3.41 1.91 10.76
N LYS A 41 -2.97 2.81 11.65
CA LYS A 41 -2.53 2.46 13.01
C LYS A 41 -3.61 1.77 13.83
N LYS A 42 -4.89 2.06 13.57
CA LYS A 42 -6.04 1.39 14.21
C LYS A 42 -6.30 -0.02 13.67
N GLY A 43 -5.52 -0.50 12.72
CA GLY A 43 -5.66 -1.83 12.12
C GLY A 43 -6.63 -1.89 10.93
N ASN A 44 -7.02 -0.75 10.35
CA ASN A 44 -7.88 -0.73 9.18
C ASN A 44 -7.05 -0.74 7.90
N PRO A 45 -7.30 -1.66 6.96
CA PRO A 45 -6.72 -1.60 5.64
C PRO A 45 -7.34 -0.45 4.85
N VAL A 46 -6.52 0.23 4.04
CA VAL A 46 -6.93 1.35 3.21
C VAL A 46 -6.59 1.06 1.76
N ALA A 47 -7.59 1.13 0.87
CA ALA A 47 -7.32 1.16 -0.56
C ALA A 47 -6.72 2.52 -0.91
N ARG A 48 -5.63 2.52 -1.67
CA ARG A 48 -4.95 3.73 -2.13
C ARG A 48 -4.95 3.82 -3.64
N PHE A 49 -5.49 4.90 -4.16
CA PHE A 49 -5.45 5.28 -5.57
C PHE A 49 -4.81 6.67 -5.70
N SER A 50 -3.56 6.73 -6.10
CA SER A 50 -2.87 7.99 -6.36
C SER A 50 -3.28 8.55 -7.72
N LEU A 51 -3.43 9.86 -7.82
CA LEU A 51 -3.62 10.54 -9.12
C LEU A 51 -2.33 10.63 -9.92
N GLU A 52 -1.19 10.44 -9.28
CA GLU A 52 0.11 10.32 -9.95
C GLU A 52 0.18 9.06 -10.82
N PRO A 53 1.13 9.00 -11.78
CA PRO A 53 1.26 7.85 -12.64
C PRO A 53 1.28 6.53 -11.89
N ASN A 54 0.58 5.54 -12.43
CA ASN A 54 0.59 4.20 -11.88
C ASN A 54 1.90 3.46 -12.20
N GLU A 55 2.06 2.35 -11.51
CA GLU A 55 3.20 1.47 -11.62
C GLU A 55 3.26 0.82 -13.02
N PHE A 56 4.46 0.62 -13.54
CA PHE A 56 4.72 -0.25 -14.68
C PHE A 56 5.08 -1.65 -14.18
N GLY A 57 4.40 -2.66 -14.70
CA GLY A 57 4.63 -4.06 -14.36
C GLY A 57 3.50 -4.70 -13.53
N PRO A 58 3.65 -5.98 -13.16
CA PRO A 58 2.58 -6.81 -12.60
C PRO A 58 2.34 -6.57 -11.09
N ARG A 59 3.11 -5.71 -10.44
CA ARG A 59 3.05 -5.49 -8.99
C ARG A 59 2.55 -4.10 -8.64
N ALA A 60 1.69 -4.02 -7.63
CA ALA A 60 1.31 -2.74 -7.04
C ALA A 60 2.46 -2.20 -6.17
N LEU A 61 2.88 -0.98 -6.44
CA LEU A 61 4.00 -0.32 -5.78
C LEU A 61 3.57 0.94 -5.01
N GLY A 62 2.34 0.97 -4.55
CA GLY A 62 1.79 2.01 -3.69
C GLY A 62 0.73 2.91 -4.34
N ASN A 63 0.73 3.09 -5.66
CA ASN A 63 -0.22 4.00 -6.32
C ASN A 63 -1.57 3.35 -6.64
N ARG A 64 -1.62 2.03 -6.75
CA ARG A 64 -2.82 1.19 -6.99
C ARG A 64 -2.82 0.03 -6.01
N SER A 65 -2.81 0.35 -4.72
CA SER A 65 -2.51 -0.60 -3.65
C SER A 65 -3.58 -0.63 -2.58
N ILE A 66 -3.67 -1.76 -1.89
CA ILE A 66 -4.25 -1.84 -0.56
C ILE A 66 -3.08 -1.84 0.41
N ILE A 67 -3.09 -0.91 1.32
CA ILE A 67 -2.04 -0.71 2.32
C ILE A 67 -2.58 -0.99 3.72
N ALA A 68 -1.72 -1.48 4.60
CA ALA A 68 -2.10 -1.83 5.97
C ALA A 68 -0.92 -1.78 6.94
N ASP A 69 -1.23 -1.80 8.22
CA ASP A 69 -0.26 -1.88 9.31
C ASP A 69 0.32 -3.31 9.40
N PRO A 70 1.64 -3.50 9.30
CA PRO A 70 2.26 -4.82 9.33
C PRO A 70 2.41 -5.43 10.72
N ARG A 71 2.08 -4.68 11.78
CA ARG A 71 2.37 -5.08 13.17
C ARG A 71 1.45 -6.17 13.72
N ASN A 72 0.28 -6.37 13.12
CA ASN A 72 -0.66 -7.43 13.49
C ASN A 72 -0.83 -8.41 12.34
N GLN A 73 -0.60 -9.70 12.61
CA GLN A 73 -0.73 -10.76 11.64
C GLN A 73 -2.18 -11.00 11.17
N ASP A 74 -3.15 -10.71 12.02
CA ASP A 74 -4.59 -10.86 11.70
C ASP A 74 -5.02 -9.98 10.53
N ILE A 75 -4.26 -8.94 10.21
CA ILE A 75 -4.52 -8.06 9.06
C ILE A 75 -4.52 -8.83 7.74
N ILE A 76 -3.76 -9.93 7.62
CA ILE A 76 -3.72 -10.79 6.43
C ILE A 76 -5.10 -11.42 6.22
N ASN A 77 -5.67 -12.01 7.27
CA ASN A 77 -6.99 -12.62 7.22
C ASN A 77 -8.08 -11.58 6.94
N LEU A 78 -7.96 -10.40 7.55
CA LEU A 78 -8.89 -9.30 7.33
C LEU A 78 -8.91 -8.84 5.87
N ILE A 79 -7.74 -8.64 5.25
CA ILE A 79 -7.63 -8.23 3.83
C ILE A 79 -8.14 -9.35 2.92
N ASN A 80 -7.76 -10.60 3.19
CA ASN A 80 -8.21 -11.74 2.38
C ASN A 80 -9.75 -11.88 2.42
N LYS A 81 -10.36 -11.78 3.61
CA LYS A 81 -11.81 -11.83 3.77
C LYS A 81 -12.52 -10.69 3.04
N LYS A 82 -11.96 -9.47 3.07
CA LYS A 82 -12.60 -8.28 2.47
C LYS A 82 -12.47 -8.20 0.96
N ILE A 83 -11.44 -8.84 0.36
CA ILE A 83 -11.06 -8.55 -1.02
C ILE A 83 -10.63 -9.76 -1.83
N LYS A 84 -9.81 -10.63 -1.27
CA LYS A 84 -9.08 -11.63 -2.06
C LYS A 84 -9.70 -13.02 -2.04
N VAL A 85 -10.57 -13.34 -1.08
CA VAL A 85 -11.16 -14.69 -0.91
C VAL A 85 -10.09 -15.79 -1.07
N ARG A 86 -8.92 -15.59 -0.44
CA ARG A 86 -7.82 -16.56 -0.47
C ARG A 86 -7.87 -17.44 0.77
N ASP A 87 -7.83 -18.76 0.57
CA ASP A 87 -7.64 -19.74 1.65
C ASP A 87 -6.18 -19.83 2.09
N PHE A 88 -5.29 -19.01 1.49
CA PHE A 88 -3.86 -19.08 1.73
C PHE A 88 -3.38 -18.02 2.71
N TRP A 89 -2.72 -18.50 3.76
CA TRP A 89 -1.95 -17.70 4.66
C TRP A 89 -0.55 -17.41 4.07
N MET A 90 -0.47 -16.40 3.22
CA MET A 90 0.79 -15.89 2.67
C MET A 90 1.01 -14.46 3.14
N PRO A 91 2.22 -14.08 3.58
CA PRO A 91 2.52 -12.71 3.97
C PRO A 91 2.39 -11.77 2.76
N PHE A 92 1.94 -10.55 3.03
CA PHE A 92 1.95 -9.50 2.02
C PHE A 92 3.33 -8.83 1.96
N ALA A 93 3.69 -8.33 0.77
CA ALA A 93 4.94 -7.62 0.58
C ALA A 93 4.93 -6.29 1.35
N PRO A 94 6.03 -5.90 2.02
CA PRO A 94 6.13 -4.60 2.66
C PRO A 94 6.66 -3.52 1.71
N SER A 95 6.15 -2.30 1.88
CA SER A 95 6.77 -1.06 1.40
C SER A 95 7.53 -0.42 2.55
N ILE A 96 8.82 -0.15 2.37
CA ILE A 96 9.74 0.33 3.40
C ILE A 96 10.37 1.61 2.92
N LEU A 97 10.49 2.61 3.81
CA LEU A 97 11.28 3.79 3.51
C LEU A 97 12.72 3.38 3.16
N GLU A 98 13.26 3.91 2.07
CA GLU A 98 14.60 3.54 1.57
C GLU A 98 15.67 3.69 2.66
N GLU A 99 15.63 4.77 3.45
CA GLU A 99 16.56 5.00 4.56
C GLU A 99 16.42 4.02 5.73
N ASP A 100 15.27 3.35 5.86
CA ASP A 100 15.02 2.36 6.91
C ASP A 100 15.31 0.92 6.46
N ALA A 101 15.53 0.69 5.17
CA ALA A 101 15.73 -0.66 4.63
C ALA A 101 16.83 -1.44 5.36
N LYS A 102 18.01 -0.82 5.54
CA LYS A 102 19.13 -1.44 6.26
C LYS A 102 18.90 -1.64 7.76
N LYS A 103 17.92 -0.94 8.35
CA LYS A 103 17.55 -1.14 9.75
C LYS A 103 16.70 -2.38 9.91
N VAL A 104 15.80 -2.63 8.94
CA VAL A 104 14.79 -3.68 8.99
C VAL A 104 15.33 -5.01 8.50
N MET A 105 16.20 -5.01 7.50
CA MET A 105 16.67 -6.23 6.84
C MET A 105 18.16 -6.19 6.49
N ASN A 106 18.69 -7.35 6.11
CA ASN A 106 20.06 -7.52 5.67
C ASN A 106 20.17 -7.15 4.19
N VAL A 107 20.37 -5.88 3.92
CA VAL A 107 20.51 -5.35 2.55
C VAL A 107 21.99 -5.31 2.19
N VAL A 108 22.36 -5.91 1.05
CA VAL A 108 23.70 -5.77 0.47
C VAL A 108 23.96 -4.31 0.11
N LYS A 109 25.20 -3.85 0.25
CA LYS A 109 25.58 -2.44 -0.03
C LYS A 109 25.05 -1.98 -1.40
N ASN A 110 24.43 -0.79 -1.41
CA ASN A 110 23.91 -0.11 -2.60
C ASN A 110 22.79 -0.83 -3.38
N HIS A 111 22.12 -1.80 -2.79
CA HIS A 111 21.00 -2.47 -3.45
C HIS A 111 19.72 -1.63 -3.34
N LYS A 112 19.19 -1.20 -4.48
CA LYS A 112 17.87 -0.58 -4.61
C LYS A 112 16.88 -1.67 -5.02
N ASN A 113 15.68 -1.70 -4.45
CA ASN A 113 14.64 -2.67 -4.79
C ASN A 113 13.27 -2.00 -4.96
N PRO A 114 13.13 -1.10 -5.96
CA PRO A 114 11.87 -0.37 -6.16
C PRO A 114 10.74 -1.25 -6.71
N PHE A 115 11.05 -2.43 -7.26
CA PHE A 115 10.12 -3.29 -8.00
C PHE A 115 9.67 -4.56 -7.24
N MET A 116 10.01 -4.73 -5.97
CA MET A 116 9.73 -5.97 -5.20
C MET A 116 10.27 -7.25 -5.86
N THR A 117 11.42 -7.19 -6.51
CA THR A 117 11.96 -8.33 -7.28
C THR A 117 12.82 -9.27 -6.45
N ILE A 118 13.38 -8.80 -5.34
CA ILE A 118 14.35 -9.53 -4.52
C ILE A 118 13.82 -9.72 -3.11
N SER A 119 14.05 -10.91 -2.55
CA SER A 119 13.79 -11.21 -1.15
C SER A 119 15.02 -10.92 -0.28
N PHE A 120 14.79 -10.50 0.95
CA PHE A 120 15.82 -10.21 1.94
C PHE A 120 15.47 -10.83 3.28
N ASP A 121 16.49 -11.25 4.01
CA ASP A 121 16.35 -11.69 5.40
C ASP A 121 15.95 -10.52 6.30
N VAL A 122 14.88 -10.70 7.07
CA VAL A 122 14.44 -9.73 8.06
C VAL A 122 15.30 -9.86 9.31
N LYS A 123 15.82 -8.75 9.82
CA LYS A 123 16.62 -8.76 11.06
C LYS A 123 15.78 -9.24 12.24
N LYS A 124 16.35 -10.10 13.09
CA LYS A 124 15.67 -10.73 14.24
C LYS A 124 14.80 -9.77 15.05
N LYS A 125 15.30 -8.56 15.35
CA LYS A 125 14.57 -7.54 16.11
C LYS A 125 13.32 -6.97 15.41
N TYR A 126 13.17 -7.19 14.10
CA TYR A 126 12.01 -6.72 13.32
C TYR A 126 11.02 -7.83 12.97
N ILE A 127 11.39 -9.11 13.06
CA ILE A 127 10.49 -10.22 12.75
C ILE A 127 9.15 -10.08 13.49
N ASN A 128 9.20 -9.83 14.81
CA ASN A 128 8.01 -9.65 15.63
C ASN A 128 7.38 -8.24 15.52
N LYS A 129 8.05 -7.30 14.85
CA LYS A 129 7.50 -5.94 14.63
C LYS A 129 6.69 -5.82 13.35
N ILE A 130 6.95 -6.71 12.38
CA ILE A 130 6.26 -6.73 11.08
C ILE A 130 5.80 -8.15 10.72
N PRO A 131 5.14 -8.88 11.63
CA PRO A 131 4.85 -10.30 11.43
C PRO A 131 4.00 -10.57 10.19
N ALA A 132 3.13 -9.64 9.79
CA ALA A 132 2.30 -9.78 8.60
C ALA A 132 3.07 -9.67 7.26
N ALA A 133 4.31 -9.20 7.30
CA ALA A 133 5.17 -9.04 6.12
C ALA A 133 6.28 -10.09 6.03
N VAL A 134 6.42 -10.95 7.03
CA VAL A 134 7.53 -11.91 7.15
C VAL A 134 7.06 -13.31 6.81
N HIS A 135 7.78 -13.98 5.91
CA HIS A 135 7.51 -15.38 5.60
C HIS A 135 7.75 -16.27 6.84
N PRO A 136 6.81 -17.15 7.20
CA PRO A 136 6.83 -17.85 8.51
C PRO A 136 8.00 -18.81 8.66
N PHE A 137 8.48 -19.40 7.57
CA PHE A 137 9.53 -20.42 7.62
C PHE A 137 10.93 -19.83 7.54
N ASP A 138 11.25 -19.13 6.47
CA ASP A 138 12.60 -18.63 6.18
C ASP A 138 12.89 -17.23 6.71
N LYS A 139 11.87 -16.57 7.28
CA LYS A 139 11.97 -15.20 7.86
C LYS A 139 12.42 -14.15 6.85
N THR A 140 12.16 -14.38 5.57
CA THR A 140 12.38 -13.40 4.50
C THR A 140 11.15 -12.54 4.23
N CYS A 141 11.34 -11.46 3.51
CA CYS A 141 10.28 -10.69 2.87
C CYS A 141 10.75 -10.16 1.51
N ARG A 142 9.78 -9.79 0.67
CA ARG A 142 10.04 -9.20 -0.66
C ARG A 142 9.60 -7.74 -0.65
N PRO A 143 10.47 -6.81 -0.20
CA PRO A 143 10.10 -5.42 0.02
C PRO A 143 10.14 -4.61 -1.26
N GLN A 144 9.35 -3.51 -1.26
CA GLN A 144 9.60 -2.34 -2.08
C GLN A 144 10.34 -1.31 -1.23
N PHE A 145 11.46 -0.76 -1.71
CA PHE A 145 12.09 0.40 -1.10
C PHE A 145 11.52 1.66 -1.71
N VAL A 146 10.85 2.46 -0.88
CA VAL A 146 10.14 3.67 -1.31
C VAL A 146 11.05 4.87 -1.14
N SER A 147 11.37 5.50 -2.27
CA SER A 147 12.22 6.70 -2.33
C SER A 147 11.35 7.97 -2.37
N LYS A 148 11.82 9.02 -1.70
CA LYS A 148 11.24 10.36 -1.78
C LYS A 148 11.31 10.94 -3.20
N ILE A 149 12.29 10.51 -4.01
CA ILE A 149 12.50 11.00 -5.37
C ILE A 149 11.48 10.40 -6.33
N THR A 150 11.27 9.08 -6.26
CA THR A 150 10.43 8.35 -7.23
C THR A 150 8.95 8.39 -6.89
N ASN A 151 8.60 8.38 -5.60
CA ASN A 151 7.20 8.47 -5.15
C ASN A 151 7.07 9.30 -3.87
N PRO A 152 7.16 10.64 -3.98
CA PRO A 152 7.13 11.54 -2.81
C PRO A 152 5.84 11.43 -1.99
N LYS A 153 4.69 11.24 -2.64
CA LYS A 153 3.39 11.13 -1.94
C LYS A 153 3.30 9.84 -1.11
N TYR A 154 3.69 8.71 -1.66
CA TYR A 154 3.70 7.45 -0.92
C TYR A 154 4.75 7.44 0.19
N TYR A 155 5.93 7.98 -0.09
CA TYR A 155 6.97 8.18 0.90
C TYR A 155 6.47 9.02 2.10
N ASN A 156 5.78 10.15 1.84
CA ASN A 156 5.24 11.01 2.89
C ASN A 156 4.20 10.29 3.77
N LEU A 157 3.32 9.50 3.17
CA LEU A 157 2.35 8.69 3.93
C LEU A 157 3.05 7.72 4.87
N ILE A 158 4.08 6.99 4.39
CA ILE A 158 4.86 6.08 5.24
C ILE A 158 5.61 6.86 6.35
N LYS A 159 6.11 8.07 6.05
CA LYS A 159 6.72 8.96 7.06
C LYS A 159 5.74 9.37 8.15
N GLU A 160 4.50 9.73 7.80
CA GLU A 160 3.47 10.04 8.80
C GLU A 160 3.13 8.82 9.65
N PHE A 161 3.03 7.63 9.05
CA PHE A 161 2.84 6.38 9.78
C PHE A 161 4.02 6.10 10.73
N LYS A 162 5.26 6.33 10.29
CA LYS A 162 6.47 6.19 11.11
C LYS A 162 6.46 7.13 12.31
N LYS A 163 6.01 8.38 12.15
CA LYS A 163 5.94 9.36 13.26
C LYS A 163 5.07 8.86 14.42
N ILE A 164 3.98 8.14 14.13
CA ILE A 164 3.02 7.69 15.15
C ILE A 164 3.22 6.25 15.62
N THR A 165 4.05 5.46 14.93
CA THR A 165 4.29 4.04 15.25
C THR A 165 5.75 3.71 15.52
N GLY A 166 6.69 4.58 15.13
CA GLY A 166 8.12 4.31 15.12
C GLY A 166 8.58 3.40 13.96
N LEU A 167 7.67 2.99 13.06
CA LEU A 167 7.92 2.00 12.02
C LEU A 167 7.67 2.57 10.62
N GLY A 168 8.71 2.68 9.81
CA GLY A 168 8.64 3.14 8.41
C GLY A 168 8.32 2.03 7.42
N VAL A 169 7.29 1.23 7.72
CA VAL A 169 6.88 0.06 6.95
C VAL A 169 5.36 -0.02 6.87
N LEU A 170 4.83 -0.23 5.67
CA LEU A 170 3.42 -0.60 5.43
C LEU A 170 3.35 -1.90 4.65
N LEU A 171 2.30 -2.69 4.86
CA LEU A 171 1.94 -3.76 3.93
C LEU A 171 1.43 -3.16 2.64
N ASN A 172 1.70 -3.86 1.53
CA ASN A 172 1.28 -3.46 0.20
C ASN A 172 0.82 -4.69 -0.59
N THR A 173 -0.41 -4.67 -1.05
CA THR A 173 -0.93 -5.63 -2.02
C THR A 173 -1.68 -4.89 -3.12
N SER A 174 -1.92 -5.53 -4.25
CA SER A 174 -2.60 -4.92 -5.38
C SER A 174 -4.05 -4.55 -5.05
N PHE A 175 -4.48 -3.38 -5.52
CA PHE A 175 -5.88 -2.97 -5.42
C PHE A 175 -6.69 -3.57 -6.57
N ASN A 176 -7.22 -4.74 -6.33
CA ASN A 176 -8.15 -5.47 -7.19
C ASN A 176 -8.94 -6.46 -6.35
N LEU A 177 -10.16 -6.81 -6.80
CA LEU A 177 -10.90 -7.95 -6.27
C LEU A 177 -10.33 -9.26 -6.83
N HIS A 178 -10.68 -10.38 -6.21
CA HIS A 178 -10.25 -11.70 -6.70
C HIS A 178 -10.72 -11.91 -8.15
N GLY A 179 -9.78 -12.29 -9.02
CA GLY A 179 -10.05 -12.53 -10.44
C GLY A 179 -10.15 -11.29 -11.33
N GLU A 180 -10.12 -10.07 -10.75
CA GLU A 180 -10.11 -8.82 -11.50
C GLU A 180 -8.69 -8.28 -11.70
N PRO A 181 -8.43 -7.49 -12.77
CA PRO A 181 -7.18 -6.78 -12.93
C PRO A 181 -7.02 -5.68 -11.88
N ILE A 182 -5.79 -5.21 -11.68
CA ILE A 182 -5.51 -4.04 -10.84
C ILE A 182 -6.27 -2.84 -11.41
N VAL A 183 -6.90 -2.05 -10.51
CA VAL A 183 -7.65 -0.85 -10.89
C VAL A 183 -6.77 0.12 -11.69
N PHE A 184 -7.30 0.60 -12.79
CA PHE A 184 -6.58 1.48 -13.71
C PHE A 184 -7.04 2.94 -13.60
N SER A 185 -8.33 3.18 -13.47
CA SER A 185 -8.95 4.51 -13.44
C SER A 185 -9.62 4.80 -12.09
N PRO A 186 -9.95 6.08 -11.79
CA PRO A 186 -10.76 6.43 -10.63
C PRO A 186 -12.12 5.69 -10.61
N LYS A 187 -12.73 5.45 -11.76
CA LYS A 187 -13.99 4.70 -11.87
C LYS A 187 -13.80 3.24 -11.47
N ASP A 188 -12.71 2.60 -11.91
CA ASP A 188 -12.39 1.23 -11.51
C ASP A 188 -12.14 1.16 -10.00
N ALA A 189 -11.42 2.12 -9.43
CA ALA A 189 -11.15 2.20 -8.01
C ALA A 189 -12.44 2.28 -7.19
N ILE A 190 -13.39 3.13 -7.59
CA ILE A 190 -14.69 3.25 -6.93
C ILE A 190 -15.51 1.97 -7.08
N LYS A 191 -15.55 1.38 -8.28
CA LYS A 191 -16.27 0.11 -8.53
C LYS A 191 -15.73 -1.01 -7.63
N SER A 192 -14.41 -1.21 -7.61
CA SER A 192 -13.79 -2.25 -6.78
C SER A 192 -13.95 -1.95 -5.28
N PHE A 193 -13.88 -0.67 -4.87
CA PHE A 193 -14.14 -0.27 -3.50
C PHE A 193 -15.57 -0.60 -3.05
N LEU A 194 -16.58 -0.25 -3.85
CA LEU A 194 -17.99 -0.52 -3.56
C LEU A 194 -18.26 -2.03 -3.45
N ASN A 195 -17.66 -2.83 -4.31
CA ASN A 195 -17.82 -4.29 -4.35
C ASN A 195 -16.93 -5.04 -3.36
N SER A 196 -16.07 -4.35 -2.63
CA SER A 196 -15.22 -4.92 -1.59
C SER A 196 -15.81 -4.76 -0.19
N GLY A 197 -15.24 -5.47 0.78
CA GLY A 197 -15.52 -5.24 2.21
C GLY A 197 -14.70 -4.09 2.82
N LEU A 198 -13.92 -3.34 2.03
CA LEU A 198 -13.12 -2.21 2.53
C LEU A 198 -14.02 -1.05 2.95
N GLU A 199 -13.60 -0.35 4.00
CA GLU A 199 -14.32 0.80 4.58
C GLU A 199 -13.68 2.14 4.18
N TYR A 200 -12.41 2.12 3.75
CA TYR A 200 -11.62 3.30 3.49
C TYR A 200 -10.96 3.24 2.11
N LEU A 201 -11.16 4.29 1.32
CA LEU A 201 -10.44 4.53 0.07
C LEU A 201 -9.77 5.91 0.13
N TYR A 202 -8.45 5.94 0.03
CA TYR A 202 -7.65 7.13 -0.11
C TYR A 202 -7.37 7.37 -1.60
N ILE A 203 -8.10 8.30 -2.22
CA ILE A 203 -8.02 8.63 -3.64
C ILE A 203 -7.61 10.08 -3.85
N GLY A 204 -6.45 10.30 -4.47
CA GLY A 204 -5.84 11.64 -4.52
C GLY A 204 -5.62 12.16 -3.09
N ASP A 205 -6.18 13.34 -2.80
CA ASP A 205 -6.16 13.95 -1.47
C ASP A 205 -7.52 13.82 -0.74
N PHE A 206 -8.31 12.82 -1.11
CA PHE A 206 -9.64 12.58 -0.55
C PHE A 206 -9.75 11.23 0.14
N LEU A 207 -10.47 11.21 1.25
CA LEU A 207 -10.94 10.00 1.90
C LEU A 207 -12.39 9.74 1.49
N VAL A 208 -12.63 8.55 0.95
CA VAL A 208 -13.96 8.05 0.62
C VAL A 208 -14.31 6.92 1.57
N THR A 209 -15.51 7.00 2.14
CA THR A 209 -16.08 5.97 3.04
C THR A 209 -17.46 5.58 2.59
N LYS A 210 -17.88 4.37 2.91
CA LYS A 210 -19.28 3.92 2.75
C LYS A 210 -20.17 4.53 3.84
N SER A 211 -21.40 4.91 3.47
CA SER A 211 -22.41 5.46 4.40
C SER A 211 -23.13 4.34 5.10
#